data_735e056795ba0036cb1ce273b65f787e
#
_entry.id   735e056795ba0036cb1ce273b65f787e
#
_cell.length_a   1.000
_cell.length_b   1.000
_cell.length_c   1.000
_cell.angle_alpha   90.00
_cell.angle_beta   90.00
_cell.angle_gamma   90.00
#
_symmetry.space_group_name_H-M   'P 1'
#
loop_
_entity.id
_entity.type
_entity.pdbx_description
1 polymer ?
#
loop_
_entity_poly.entity_id
_entity_poly.type
_entity_poly.pdbx_seq_one_letter_code
_entity_poly.pdbx_strand_id
1 'polypeptide(L)'
;MKRWILFLILSVFLIGCAKTKIVDDIDLVQVAAYDTEAEGKLKGTFAISAYKGGGEGETKIYSASGQTGREVLARASEKSSGPLELGQLRVIIFNEKIIEKGMQEILETLNRNPSVGNAIYLAITNVKGESLLKGNYSKEKEIASYLSSLLEQNMDNGTQPKTNFFMFLNQLNDDARDSYLPIISKKGNVLELDGIALFKRCKMVDKVNPKDLFVFKLLTDNFKQGTYQFKLPGSSNTHATIENIKARTKYKMEGNSKHPFVNAHIQVKAEIQEFTKTKNLDNPK
;
A
#
# COMPACT_ATOMS: atom_id res chain seq x y z
N MET A 1 -18.72 12.91 55.63
CA MET A 1 -18.90 11.44 55.47
C MET A 1 -19.79 11.06 54.29
N LYS A 2 -21.01 11.60 54.13
CA LYS A 2 -21.90 11.23 52.98
C LYS A 2 -21.29 11.45 51.58
N ARG A 3 -20.50 12.52 51.37
CA ARG A 3 -19.84 12.79 50.08
C ARG A 3 -18.75 11.75 49.72
N TRP A 4 -18.04 11.23 50.68
CA TRP A 4 -17.01 10.19 50.46
C TRP A 4 -17.62 8.82 50.14
N ILE A 5 -18.79 8.53 50.73
CA ILE A 5 -19.54 7.30 50.41
C ILE A 5 -20.05 7.35 48.95
N LEU A 6 -20.52 8.51 48.49
CA LEU A 6 -20.96 8.70 47.13
C LEU A 6 -19.81 8.49 46.11
N PHE A 7 -18.59 8.97 46.41
CA PHE A 7 -17.39 8.74 45.60
C PHE A 7 -17.00 7.25 45.55
N LEU A 8 -17.11 6.55 46.67
CA LEU A 8 -16.82 5.13 46.76
C LEU A 8 -17.82 4.29 45.93
N ILE A 9 -19.11 4.66 45.97
CA ILE A 9 -20.14 4.00 45.17
C ILE A 9 -19.92 4.28 43.67
N LEU A 10 -19.56 5.51 43.28
CA LEU A 10 -19.31 5.87 41.90
C LEU A 10 -18.09 5.15 41.32
N SER A 11 -17.04 4.87 42.12
CA SER A 11 -15.86 4.13 41.67
C SER A 11 -16.12 2.65 41.38
N VAL A 12 -17.14 2.04 42.00
CA VAL A 12 -17.55 0.65 41.76
C VAL A 12 -18.21 0.51 40.37
N PHE A 13 -18.87 1.56 39.86
CA PHE A 13 -19.47 1.56 38.53
C PHE A 13 -18.45 1.77 37.40
N LEU A 14 -17.20 2.13 37.71
CA LEU A 14 -16.11 2.29 36.75
C LEU A 14 -15.36 0.99 36.44
N ILE A 15 -15.68 -0.13 37.11
CA ILE A 15 -15.13 -1.45 36.80
C ILE A 15 -15.88 -2.00 35.56
N GLY A 16 -15.63 -1.41 34.42
CA GLY A 16 -16.07 -1.95 33.15
C GLY A 16 -15.31 -3.25 32.85
N CYS A 17 -16.03 -4.35 32.64
CA CYS A 17 -15.44 -5.59 32.13
C CYS A 17 -14.89 -5.37 30.71
N ALA A 18 -13.64 -4.98 30.59
CA ALA A 18 -12.92 -5.13 29.33
C ALA A 18 -12.70 -6.64 29.14
N LYS A 19 -13.29 -7.23 28.10
CA LYS A 19 -12.89 -8.57 27.64
C LYS A 19 -11.45 -8.50 27.16
N THR A 20 -10.52 -8.86 28.02
CA THR A 20 -9.12 -9.03 27.64
C THR A 20 -9.00 -10.28 26.77
N LYS A 21 -8.52 -10.12 25.53
CA LYS A 21 -8.12 -11.24 24.69
C LYS A 21 -6.67 -11.61 25.05
N ILE A 22 -6.45 -12.87 25.35
CA ILE A 22 -5.09 -13.39 25.58
C ILE A 22 -4.43 -13.47 24.19
N VAL A 23 -3.26 -12.85 24.02
CA VAL A 23 -2.58 -12.75 22.72
C VAL A 23 -2.19 -14.14 22.18
N ASP A 24 -1.92 -15.09 23.07
CA ASP A 24 -1.56 -16.47 22.70
C ASP A 24 -2.73 -17.28 22.12
N ASP A 25 -3.97 -16.83 22.35
CA ASP A 25 -5.19 -17.51 21.87
C ASP A 25 -5.72 -16.95 20.54
N ILE A 26 -5.04 -15.99 19.94
CA ILE A 26 -5.46 -15.32 18.71
C ILE A 26 -4.39 -15.41 17.62
N ASP A 27 -4.84 -15.51 16.38
CA ASP A 27 -3.96 -15.47 15.20
C ASP A 27 -3.99 -14.06 14.59
N LEU A 28 -2.87 -13.33 14.68
CA LEU A 28 -2.77 -11.94 14.23
C LEU A 28 -2.45 -11.84 12.74
N VAL A 29 -3.43 -11.36 11.98
CA VAL A 29 -3.28 -11.16 10.53
C VAL A 29 -2.34 -9.98 10.27
N GLN A 30 -1.32 -10.21 9.45
CA GLN A 30 -0.37 -9.18 9.01
C GLN A 30 -0.59 -8.74 7.57
N VAL A 31 -1.06 -9.65 6.71
CA VAL A 31 -1.43 -9.32 5.32
C VAL A 31 -2.81 -9.89 5.01
N ALA A 32 -3.65 -9.09 4.37
CA ALA A 32 -4.91 -9.50 3.79
C ALA A 32 -4.88 -9.28 2.28
N ALA A 33 -5.24 -10.28 1.50
CA ALA A 33 -5.43 -10.15 0.07
C ALA A 33 -6.86 -10.49 -0.31
N TYR A 34 -7.43 -9.69 -1.20
CA TYR A 34 -8.83 -9.84 -1.63
C TYR A 34 -8.91 -10.03 -3.13
N ASP A 35 -9.64 -11.08 -3.55
CA ASP A 35 -9.88 -11.47 -4.93
C ASP A 35 -11.38 -11.59 -5.20
N THR A 36 -11.77 -11.48 -6.47
CA THR A 36 -13.11 -11.87 -6.92
C THR A 36 -13.10 -13.32 -7.38
N GLU A 37 -14.07 -14.11 -6.91
CA GLU A 37 -14.35 -15.45 -7.42
C GLU A 37 -15.55 -15.47 -8.38
N ALA A 38 -15.86 -16.68 -8.88
CA ALA A 38 -17.07 -16.92 -9.68
C ALA A 38 -18.34 -16.46 -8.94
N GLU A 39 -19.39 -16.12 -9.68
CA GLU A 39 -20.66 -15.61 -9.13
C GLU A 39 -20.54 -14.32 -8.30
N GLY A 40 -19.45 -13.56 -8.47
CA GLY A 40 -19.23 -12.30 -7.75
C GLY A 40 -18.87 -12.45 -6.27
N LYS A 41 -18.57 -13.67 -5.81
CA LYS A 41 -18.12 -13.91 -4.44
C LYS A 41 -16.74 -13.28 -4.20
N LEU A 42 -16.53 -12.84 -2.97
CA LEU A 42 -15.27 -12.36 -2.45
C LEU A 42 -14.44 -13.51 -1.92
N LYS A 43 -13.16 -13.59 -2.28
CA LYS A 43 -12.18 -14.46 -1.63
C LYS A 43 -11.19 -13.63 -0.85
N GLY A 44 -11.04 -13.91 0.43
CA GLY A 44 -9.97 -13.35 1.27
C GLY A 44 -8.90 -14.40 1.53
N THR A 45 -7.67 -13.96 1.50
CA THR A 45 -6.48 -14.74 1.87
C THR A 45 -5.71 -13.94 2.91
N PHE A 46 -5.46 -14.56 4.06
CA PHE A 46 -4.88 -13.94 5.24
C PHE A 46 -3.58 -14.62 5.60
N ALA A 47 -2.50 -13.85 5.72
CA ALA A 47 -1.20 -14.32 6.18
C ALA A 47 -0.97 -13.89 7.62
N ILE A 48 -0.60 -14.84 8.47
CA ILE A 48 -0.21 -14.64 9.86
C ILE A 48 1.23 -15.11 10.05
N SER A 49 1.98 -14.46 10.95
CA SER A 49 3.28 -14.93 11.38
C SER A 49 3.12 -15.78 12.63
N ALA A 50 3.48 -17.06 12.53
CA ALA A 50 3.52 -17.96 13.66
C ALA A 50 4.97 -18.12 14.14
N TYR A 51 5.24 -17.75 15.38
CA TYR A 51 6.56 -17.96 15.98
C TYR A 51 6.59 -19.34 16.63
N LYS A 52 7.44 -20.24 16.11
CA LYS A 52 7.79 -21.47 16.81
C LYS A 52 8.90 -21.17 17.81
N GLY A 53 8.88 -21.83 18.98
CA GLY A 53 9.92 -21.68 19.99
C GLY A 53 11.30 -21.96 19.37
N GLY A 54 12.14 -20.92 19.21
CA GLY A 54 13.44 -20.98 18.54
C GLY A 54 13.72 -19.83 17.56
N GLY A 55 12.76 -18.91 17.38
CA GLY A 55 12.99 -17.62 16.67
C GLY A 55 12.79 -17.62 15.16
N GLU A 56 12.48 -18.74 14.52
CA GLU A 56 12.09 -18.74 13.10
C GLU A 56 10.58 -18.56 12.95
N GLY A 57 10.19 -17.41 12.37
CA GLY A 57 8.81 -17.14 12.00
C GLY A 57 8.37 -18.00 10.81
N GLU A 58 7.25 -18.68 10.94
CA GLU A 58 6.59 -19.42 9.86
C GLU A 58 5.33 -18.63 9.43
N THR A 59 5.18 -18.41 8.13
CA THR A 59 3.94 -17.81 7.62
C THR A 59 2.87 -18.88 7.44
N LYS A 60 1.75 -18.77 8.16
CA LYS A 60 0.55 -19.55 7.88
C LYS A 60 -0.44 -18.74 7.04
N ILE A 61 -1.12 -19.39 6.11
CA ILE A 61 -2.02 -18.73 5.17
C ILE A 61 -3.37 -19.42 5.20
N TYR A 62 -4.40 -18.63 5.49
CA TYR A 62 -5.79 -19.08 5.50
C TYR A 62 -6.59 -18.36 4.42
N SER A 63 -7.42 -19.10 3.71
CA SER A 63 -8.28 -18.53 2.66
C SER A 63 -9.72 -18.99 2.84
N ALA A 64 -10.64 -18.10 2.57
CA ALA A 64 -12.08 -18.41 2.54
C ALA A 64 -12.79 -17.53 1.52
N SER A 65 -13.99 -17.97 1.12
CA SER A 65 -14.86 -17.24 0.21
C SER A 65 -16.20 -16.92 0.89
N GLY A 66 -16.79 -15.79 0.53
CA GLY A 66 -18.06 -15.32 1.09
C GLY A 66 -18.60 -14.13 0.29
N GLN A 67 -19.65 -13.50 0.80
CA GLN A 67 -20.26 -12.34 0.16
C GLN A 67 -19.66 -11.03 0.66
N THR A 68 -19.18 -11.00 1.90
CA THR A 68 -18.62 -9.80 2.54
C THR A 68 -17.23 -10.05 3.13
N GLY A 69 -16.43 -8.99 3.31
CA GLY A 69 -15.10 -9.09 3.94
C GLY A 69 -15.16 -9.67 5.35
N ARG A 70 -16.20 -9.34 6.12
CA ARG A 70 -16.40 -9.87 7.49
C ARG A 70 -16.73 -11.38 7.47
N GLU A 71 -17.59 -11.83 6.57
CA GLU A 71 -17.91 -13.25 6.40
C GLU A 71 -16.68 -14.05 6.01
N VAL A 72 -15.91 -13.52 5.05
CA VAL A 72 -14.67 -14.15 4.58
C VAL A 72 -13.66 -14.30 5.72
N LEU A 73 -13.48 -13.27 6.56
CA LEU A 73 -12.58 -13.33 7.72
C LEU A 73 -13.07 -14.36 8.75
N ALA A 74 -14.38 -14.40 9.05
CA ALA A 74 -14.98 -15.36 9.97
C ALA A 74 -14.77 -16.80 9.49
N ARG A 75 -15.08 -17.08 8.22
CA ARG A 75 -14.87 -18.41 7.61
C ARG A 75 -13.39 -18.81 7.53
N ALA A 76 -12.48 -17.86 7.38
CA ALA A 76 -11.05 -18.14 7.44
C ALA A 76 -10.61 -18.48 8.86
N SER A 77 -11.18 -17.79 9.87
CA SER A 77 -10.96 -18.08 11.29
C SER A 77 -11.36 -19.50 11.70
N GLU A 78 -12.41 -20.05 11.09
CA GLU A 78 -12.84 -21.44 11.34
C GLU A 78 -11.78 -22.49 10.94
N LYS A 79 -10.78 -22.09 10.15
CA LYS A 79 -9.69 -22.95 9.66
C LYS A 79 -8.38 -22.75 10.41
N SER A 80 -8.30 -21.71 11.25
CA SER A 80 -7.11 -21.36 12.03
C SER A 80 -7.14 -21.98 13.43
N SER A 81 -6.02 -21.95 14.12
CA SER A 81 -5.89 -22.44 15.50
C SER A 81 -6.54 -21.54 16.53
N GLY A 82 -6.71 -20.26 16.20
CA GLY A 82 -7.38 -19.24 16.99
C GLY A 82 -8.14 -18.26 16.09
N PRO A 83 -8.97 -17.36 16.64
CA PRO A 83 -9.66 -16.35 15.85
C PRO A 83 -8.67 -15.43 15.15
N LEU A 84 -8.91 -15.18 13.84
CA LEU A 84 -8.12 -14.23 13.07
C LEU A 84 -8.48 -12.79 13.44
N GLU A 85 -7.49 -12.04 13.92
CA GLU A 85 -7.66 -10.65 14.34
C GLU A 85 -6.79 -9.71 13.49
N LEU A 86 -7.34 -8.53 13.15
CA LEU A 86 -6.68 -7.57 12.24
C LEU A 86 -5.77 -6.56 12.96
N GLY A 87 -5.51 -6.75 14.26
CA GLY A 87 -4.78 -5.77 15.08
C GLY A 87 -3.30 -5.56 14.69
N GLN A 88 -2.70 -6.45 13.90
CA GLN A 88 -1.34 -6.32 13.38
C GLN A 88 -1.28 -6.20 11.85
N LEU A 89 -2.40 -5.88 11.21
CA LEU A 89 -2.47 -5.74 9.77
C LEU A 89 -1.50 -4.64 9.28
N ARG A 90 -0.63 -5.00 8.35
CA ARG A 90 0.40 -4.14 7.76
C ARG A 90 0.13 -3.79 6.31
N VAL A 91 -0.36 -4.79 5.54
CA VAL A 91 -0.58 -4.65 4.10
C VAL A 91 -1.93 -5.23 3.71
N ILE A 92 -2.66 -4.52 2.87
CA ILE A 92 -3.87 -5.01 2.21
C ILE A 92 -3.63 -4.97 0.71
N ILE A 93 -3.89 -6.08 0.05
CA ILE A 93 -3.72 -6.21 -1.40
C ILE A 93 -5.07 -6.48 -2.04
N PHE A 94 -5.41 -5.70 -3.05
CA PHE A 94 -6.60 -5.89 -3.86
C PHE A 94 -6.22 -6.41 -5.25
N ASN A 95 -6.84 -7.48 -5.69
CA ASN A 95 -6.75 -7.87 -7.09
C ASN A 95 -7.48 -6.84 -7.97
N GLU A 96 -6.95 -6.53 -9.15
CA GLU A 96 -7.55 -5.54 -10.07
C GLU A 96 -9.04 -5.80 -10.35
N LYS A 97 -9.44 -7.07 -10.44
CA LYS A 97 -10.83 -7.45 -10.71
C LYS A 97 -11.82 -7.11 -9.58
N ILE A 98 -11.34 -6.98 -8.35
CA ILE A 98 -12.21 -6.64 -7.21
C ILE A 98 -12.52 -5.15 -7.17
N ILE A 99 -11.65 -4.31 -7.74
CA ILE A 99 -11.81 -2.85 -7.75
C ILE A 99 -13.12 -2.47 -8.44
N GLU A 100 -13.50 -3.21 -9.47
CA GLU A 100 -14.74 -2.97 -10.21
C GLU A 100 -16.00 -3.33 -9.42
N LYS A 101 -15.91 -4.18 -8.40
CA LYS A 101 -17.06 -4.87 -7.82
C LYS A 101 -17.28 -4.72 -6.31
N GLY A 102 -16.26 -4.42 -5.52
CA GLY A 102 -16.43 -4.52 -4.08
C GLY A 102 -15.37 -3.90 -3.19
N MET A 103 -14.39 -3.21 -3.73
CA MET A 103 -13.32 -2.58 -2.94
C MET A 103 -13.88 -1.59 -1.89
N GLN A 104 -14.91 -0.82 -2.25
CA GLN A 104 -15.51 0.19 -1.37
C GLN A 104 -16.06 -0.44 -0.09
N GLU A 105 -16.81 -1.52 -0.18
CA GLU A 105 -17.40 -2.19 0.98
C GLU A 105 -16.34 -2.73 1.94
N ILE A 106 -15.24 -3.25 1.37
CA ILE A 106 -14.12 -3.75 2.17
C ILE A 106 -13.44 -2.58 2.90
N LEU A 107 -13.13 -1.49 2.19
CA LEU A 107 -12.52 -0.30 2.78
C LEU A 107 -13.40 0.29 3.90
N GLU A 108 -14.71 0.39 3.71
CA GLU A 108 -15.64 0.85 4.73
C GLU A 108 -15.70 -0.07 5.95
N THR A 109 -15.66 -1.39 5.73
CA THR A 109 -15.64 -2.39 6.80
C THR A 109 -14.35 -2.27 7.63
N LEU A 110 -13.21 -2.11 6.98
CA LEU A 110 -11.92 -1.92 7.62
C LEU A 110 -11.85 -0.60 8.39
N ASN A 111 -12.35 0.49 7.80
CA ASN A 111 -12.36 1.80 8.44
C ASN A 111 -13.22 1.86 9.70
N ARG A 112 -14.25 1.03 9.78
CA ARG A 112 -15.11 0.92 10.98
C ARG A 112 -14.55 -0.03 12.05
N ASN A 113 -13.48 -0.77 11.74
CA ASN A 113 -12.89 -1.69 12.70
C ASN A 113 -11.81 -0.98 13.54
N PRO A 114 -12.01 -0.80 14.87
CA PRO A 114 -11.07 -0.06 15.70
C PRO A 114 -9.72 -0.77 15.88
N SER A 115 -9.62 -2.06 15.56
CA SER A 115 -8.36 -2.81 15.60
C SER A 115 -7.49 -2.56 14.36
N VAL A 116 -8.03 -1.95 13.31
CA VAL A 116 -7.30 -1.69 12.06
C VAL A 116 -6.58 -0.35 12.15
N GLY A 117 -5.27 -0.37 12.02
CA GLY A 117 -4.43 0.84 12.09
C GLY A 117 -4.56 1.72 10.84
N ASN A 118 -4.25 3.00 10.99
CA ASN A 118 -4.33 3.98 9.89
C ASN A 118 -3.09 3.95 8.96
N ALA A 119 -1.96 3.40 9.43
CA ALA A 119 -0.69 3.38 8.71
C ALA A 119 -0.51 2.13 7.82
N ILE A 120 -1.57 1.35 7.60
CA ILE A 120 -1.56 0.16 6.76
C ILE A 120 -1.29 0.53 5.32
N TYR A 121 -0.39 -0.19 4.65
CA TYR A 121 -0.17 -0.05 3.22
C TYR A 121 -1.29 -0.71 2.42
N LEU A 122 -1.71 -0.05 1.35
CA LEU A 122 -2.60 -0.61 0.35
C LEU A 122 -1.84 -0.81 -0.95
N ALA A 123 -2.13 -1.89 -1.67
CA ALA A 123 -1.57 -2.16 -2.98
C ALA A 123 -2.57 -2.89 -3.88
N ILE A 124 -2.35 -2.78 -5.18
CA ILE A 124 -3.09 -3.50 -6.21
C ILE A 124 -2.21 -4.59 -6.80
N THR A 125 -2.80 -5.69 -7.25
CA THR A 125 -2.09 -6.74 -7.99
C THR A 125 -2.93 -7.29 -9.13
N ASN A 126 -2.27 -7.69 -10.22
CA ASN A 126 -2.89 -8.37 -11.36
C ASN A 126 -2.93 -9.90 -11.22
N VAL A 127 -2.26 -10.44 -10.19
CA VAL A 127 -2.28 -11.87 -9.89
C VAL A 127 -3.24 -12.18 -8.75
N LYS A 128 -3.66 -13.43 -8.60
CA LYS A 128 -4.48 -13.84 -7.46
C LYS A 128 -3.72 -13.64 -6.15
N GLY A 129 -4.34 -12.99 -5.16
CA GLY A 129 -3.74 -12.71 -3.86
C GLY A 129 -3.24 -13.98 -3.15
N GLU A 130 -3.99 -15.08 -3.23
CA GLU A 130 -3.52 -16.37 -2.70
C GLU A 130 -2.21 -16.83 -3.36
N SER A 131 -2.09 -16.71 -4.68
CA SER A 131 -0.86 -17.06 -5.41
C SER A 131 0.30 -16.11 -5.07
N LEU A 132 0.00 -14.85 -4.76
CA LEU A 132 0.98 -13.89 -4.31
C LEU A 132 1.45 -14.24 -2.90
N LEU A 133 0.55 -14.47 -1.95
CA LEU A 133 0.91 -14.74 -0.56
C LEU A 133 1.58 -16.11 -0.36
N LYS A 134 1.19 -17.13 -1.14
CA LYS A 134 1.82 -18.47 -1.12
C LYS A 134 3.10 -18.58 -1.97
N GLY A 135 3.53 -17.49 -2.60
CA GLY A 135 4.73 -17.49 -3.43
C GLY A 135 6.00 -17.76 -2.62
N ASN A 136 6.92 -18.53 -3.20
CA ASN A 136 8.25 -18.72 -2.61
C ASN A 136 9.18 -17.60 -3.12
N TYR A 137 9.46 -16.64 -2.25
CA TYR A 137 10.35 -15.51 -2.55
C TYR A 137 11.73 -15.80 -1.95
N SER A 138 12.68 -16.13 -2.78
CA SER A 138 13.93 -16.87 -2.56
C SER A 138 14.85 -16.42 -1.42
N LYS A 139 14.55 -15.38 -0.67
CA LYS A 139 15.36 -14.93 0.49
C LYS A 139 14.52 -14.46 1.68
N GLU A 140 13.21 -14.38 1.52
CA GLU A 140 12.35 -13.76 2.52
C GLU A 140 11.56 -14.84 3.25
N LYS A 141 11.80 -14.96 4.54
CA LYS A 141 11.13 -15.97 5.39
C LYS A 141 9.67 -15.62 5.68
N GLU A 142 9.32 -14.32 5.70
CA GLU A 142 8.00 -13.83 6.02
C GLU A 142 7.44 -12.90 4.94
N ILE A 143 6.37 -13.30 4.28
CA ILE A 143 5.72 -12.51 3.23
C ILE A 143 5.23 -11.14 3.73
N ALA A 144 4.79 -11.05 4.98
CA ALA A 144 4.30 -9.81 5.56
C ALA A 144 5.41 -8.76 5.70
N SER A 145 6.56 -9.17 6.23
CA SER A 145 7.73 -8.31 6.34
C SER A 145 8.27 -7.92 4.98
N TYR A 146 8.30 -8.84 4.03
CA TYR A 146 8.74 -8.57 2.67
C TYR A 146 7.87 -7.51 1.99
N LEU A 147 6.55 -7.68 1.99
CA LEU A 147 5.61 -6.74 1.36
C LEU A 147 5.65 -5.36 2.01
N SER A 148 5.65 -5.29 3.34
CA SER A 148 5.71 -4.01 4.03
C SER A 148 7.02 -3.28 3.75
N SER A 149 8.17 -3.97 3.81
CA SER A 149 9.48 -3.38 3.51
C SER A 149 9.61 -2.97 2.05
N LEU A 150 9.08 -3.75 1.10
CA LEU A 150 9.06 -3.41 -0.32
C LEU A 150 8.33 -2.08 -0.56
N LEU A 151 7.15 -1.92 0.03
CA LEU A 151 6.35 -0.69 -0.11
C LEU A 151 7.02 0.49 0.60
N GLU A 152 7.44 0.32 1.85
CA GLU A 152 8.07 1.35 2.66
C GLU A 152 9.35 1.90 2.03
N GLN A 153 10.28 1.02 1.67
CA GLN A 153 11.55 1.42 1.06
C GLN A 153 11.35 2.18 -0.25
N ASN A 154 10.44 1.73 -1.10
CA ASN A 154 10.19 2.41 -2.37
C ASN A 154 9.52 3.78 -2.19
N MET A 155 8.66 3.93 -1.20
CA MET A 155 8.06 5.22 -0.84
C MET A 155 9.10 6.16 -0.19
N ASP A 156 9.96 5.65 0.68
CA ASP A 156 10.98 6.44 1.36
C ASP A 156 12.13 6.83 0.44
N ASN A 157 12.60 5.91 -0.41
CA ASN A 157 13.62 6.21 -1.43
C ASN A 157 13.09 7.09 -2.57
N GLY A 158 11.82 7.42 -2.55
CA GLY A 158 11.23 8.34 -3.52
C GLY A 158 10.94 7.75 -4.90
N THR A 159 11.04 6.44 -5.09
CA THR A 159 10.65 5.77 -6.35
C THR A 159 9.14 5.64 -6.51
N GLN A 160 8.40 5.60 -5.39
CA GLN A 160 6.94 5.59 -5.36
C GLN A 160 6.40 6.80 -4.60
N PRO A 161 5.23 7.34 -4.97
CA PRO A 161 4.55 8.36 -4.18
C PRO A 161 4.05 7.74 -2.86
N LYS A 162 4.10 8.53 -1.78
CA LYS A 162 3.67 8.06 -0.45
C LYS A 162 2.15 7.90 -0.40
N THR A 163 1.71 6.74 0.05
CA THR A 163 0.30 6.45 0.33
C THR A 163 0.17 5.40 1.42
N ASN A 164 -0.94 5.44 2.13
CA ASN A 164 -1.37 4.43 3.10
C ASN A 164 -2.90 4.43 3.18
N PHE A 165 -3.47 3.59 4.02
CA PHE A 165 -4.92 3.46 4.16
C PHE A 165 -5.60 4.80 4.48
N PHE A 166 -5.08 5.56 5.45
CA PHE A 166 -5.64 6.85 5.83
C PHE A 166 -5.54 7.89 4.71
N MET A 167 -4.37 7.98 4.07
CA MET A 167 -4.16 8.90 2.95
C MET A 167 -5.08 8.58 1.77
N PHE A 168 -5.22 7.30 1.44
CA PHE A 168 -6.08 6.85 0.37
C PHE A 168 -7.55 7.17 0.64
N LEU A 169 -8.05 6.89 1.85
CA LEU A 169 -9.43 7.24 2.23
C LEU A 169 -9.68 8.74 2.19
N ASN A 170 -8.73 9.56 2.64
CA ASN A 170 -8.85 11.01 2.56
C ASN A 170 -8.91 11.49 1.10
N GLN A 171 -8.06 10.95 0.23
CA GLN A 171 -8.08 11.29 -1.19
C GLN A 171 -9.37 10.83 -1.89
N LEU A 172 -9.94 9.68 -1.50
CA LEU A 172 -11.23 9.23 -2.05
C LEU A 172 -12.39 10.18 -1.76
N ASN A 173 -12.31 10.92 -0.65
CA ASN A 173 -13.32 11.87 -0.20
C ASN A 173 -12.99 13.33 -0.59
N ASP A 174 -11.86 13.56 -1.26
CA ASP A 174 -11.41 14.89 -1.70
C ASP A 174 -11.71 15.07 -3.20
N ASP A 175 -12.62 15.97 -3.53
CA ASP A 175 -12.97 16.26 -4.94
C ASP A 175 -11.84 16.95 -5.72
N ALA A 176 -10.81 17.46 -5.03
CA ALA A 176 -9.68 18.17 -5.63
C ALA A 176 -8.46 17.27 -5.88
N ARG A 177 -8.50 15.99 -5.48
CA ARG A 177 -7.37 15.07 -5.61
C ARG A 177 -7.84 13.71 -6.06
N ASP A 178 -7.14 13.15 -7.04
CA ASP A 178 -7.29 11.75 -7.39
C ASP A 178 -6.47 10.87 -6.43
N SER A 179 -7.06 9.77 -6.00
CA SER A 179 -6.39 8.78 -5.17
C SER A 179 -5.58 7.80 -6.01
N TYR A 180 -4.54 7.26 -5.41
CA TYR A 180 -3.66 6.30 -6.10
C TYR A 180 -3.15 5.21 -5.15
N LEU A 181 -2.87 4.04 -5.71
CA LEU A 181 -2.26 2.90 -5.01
C LEU A 181 -1.13 2.30 -5.85
N PRO A 182 -0.04 1.82 -5.21
CA PRO A 182 1.02 1.10 -5.89
C PRO A 182 0.50 -0.23 -6.46
N ILE A 183 1.04 -0.61 -7.62
CA ILE A 183 0.78 -1.90 -8.25
C ILE A 183 1.95 -2.82 -7.94
N ILE A 184 1.66 -3.99 -7.37
CA ILE A 184 2.62 -5.07 -7.13
C ILE A 184 2.46 -6.11 -8.24
N SER A 185 3.53 -6.38 -8.97
CA SER A 185 3.62 -7.46 -9.94
C SER A 185 4.56 -8.57 -9.44
N LYS A 186 4.25 -9.80 -9.86
CA LYS A 186 5.07 -10.98 -9.56
C LYS A 186 5.87 -11.36 -10.80
N LYS A 187 7.21 -11.31 -10.71
CA LYS A 187 8.12 -11.75 -11.76
C LYS A 187 8.97 -12.92 -11.25
N GLY A 188 8.55 -14.13 -11.60
CA GLY A 188 9.19 -15.34 -11.07
C GLY A 188 9.05 -15.42 -9.55
N ASN A 189 10.18 -15.41 -8.84
CA ASN A 189 10.26 -15.46 -7.38
C ASN A 189 10.55 -14.09 -6.74
N VAL A 190 10.23 -12.99 -7.43
CA VAL A 190 10.42 -11.62 -6.93
C VAL A 190 9.12 -10.84 -7.09
N LEU A 191 8.84 -9.96 -6.14
CA LEU A 191 7.78 -8.95 -6.24
C LEU A 191 8.42 -7.61 -6.59
N GLU A 192 7.81 -6.89 -7.53
CA GLU A 192 8.26 -5.58 -7.97
C GLU A 192 7.09 -4.59 -7.94
N LEU A 193 7.39 -3.31 -7.76
CA LEU A 193 6.40 -2.25 -7.93
C LEU A 193 6.36 -1.85 -9.41
N ASP A 194 5.19 -2.00 -10.02
CA ASP A 194 4.94 -1.81 -11.45
C ASP A 194 4.09 -0.57 -11.72
N GLY A 195 4.47 0.54 -11.11
CA GLY A 195 3.77 1.79 -11.23
C GLY A 195 2.67 1.99 -10.18
N ILE A 196 1.69 2.81 -10.52
CA ILE A 196 0.52 3.10 -9.66
C ILE A 196 -0.77 3.02 -10.45
N ALA A 197 -1.84 2.62 -9.78
CA ALA A 197 -3.21 2.70 -10.26
C ALA A 197 -3.82 4.02 -9.78
N LEU A 198 -4.48 4.75 -10.68
CA LEU A 198 -5.22 5.98 -10.39
C LEU A 198 -6.70 5.68 -10.20
N PHE A 199 -7.32 6.33 -9.24
CA PHE A 199 -8.71 6.12 -8.89
C PHE A 199 -9.50 7.41 -8.95
N LYS A 200 -10.72 7.30 -9.47
CA LYS A 200 -11.77 8.28 -9.26
C LYS A 200 -12.82 7.66 -8.37
N ARG A 201 -12.90 8.13 -7.10
CA ARG A 201 -13.60 7.42 -6.04
C ARG A 201 -13.01 6.00 -5.90
N CYS A 202 -13.81 4.96 -5.77
CA CYS A 202 -13.31 3.57 -5.65
C CYS A 202 -13.15 2.84 -7.01
N LYS A 203 -13.15 3.54 -8.14
CA LYS A 203 -12.97 2.94 -9.48
C LYS A 203 -11.58 3.29 -10.01
N MET A 204 -10.84 2.27 -10.42
CA MET A 204 -9.59 2.48 -11.14
C MET A 204 -9.90 3.06 -12.53
N VAL A 205 -9.26 4.17 -12.87
CA VAL A 205 -9.49 4.90 -14.13
C VAL A 205 -8.30 4.83 -15.06
N ASP A 206 -7.08 4.71 -14.51
CA ASP A 206 -5.85 4.67 -15.32
C ASP A 206 -4.67 4.11 -14.51
N LYS A 207 -3.52 3.96 -15.16
CA LYS A 207 -2.24 3.53 -14.57
C LYS A 207 -1.13 4.48 -14.99
N VAL A 208 -0.24 4.78 -14.05
CA VAL A 208 1.03 5.46 -14.35
C VAL A 208 2.14 4.42 -14.35
N ASN A 209 2.86 4.31 -15.46
CA ASN A 209 3.96 3.37 -15.61
C ASN A 209 5.18 3.76 -14.73
N PRO A 210 6.05 2.81 -14.36
CA PRO A 210 7.24 3.11 -13.55
C PRO A 210 8.12 4.24 -14.10
N LYS A 211 8.29 4.32 -15.42
CA LYS A 211 9.08 5.36 -16.10
C LYS A 211 8.53 6.78 -15.92
N ASP A 212 7.21 6.90 -15.72
CA ASP A 212 6.50 8.19 -15.62
C ASP A 212 6.28 8.62 -14.15
N LEU A 213 6.58 7.75 -13.18
CA LEU A 213 6.38 8.02 -11.75
C LEU A 213 7.16 9.21 -11.23
N PHE A 214 8.36 9.45 -11.77
CA PHE A 214 9.15 10.63 -11.38
C PHE A 214 8.41 11.92 -11.69
N VAL A 215 7.87 12.05 -12.91
CA VAL A 215 7.08 13.21 -13.33
C VAL A 215 5.80 13.30 -12.52
N PHE A 216 5.10 12.19 -12.31
CA PHE A 216 3.91 12.13 -11.47
C PHE A 216 4.19 12.68 -10.07
N LYS A 217 5.28 12.25 -9.42
CA LYS A 217 5.69 12.75 -8.12
C LYS A 217 6.02 14.23 -8.11
N LEU A 218 6.70 14.74 -9.15
CA LEU A 218 6.97 16.17 -9.27
C LEU A 218 5.68 17.00 -9.32
N LEU A 219 4.59 16.41 -9.87
CA LEU A 219 3.29 17.05 -9.94
C LEU A 219 2.46 16.91 -8.64
N THR A 220 2.60 15.82 -7.90
CA THR A 220 1.70 15.53 -6.77
C THR A 220 2.30 15.77 -5.39
N ASP A 221 3.63 15.65 -5.26
CA ASP A 221 4.33 15.67 -3.97
C ASP A 221 5.33 16.83 -3.89
N ASN A 222 5.57 17.29 -2.65
CA ASN A 222 6.78 18.05 -2.33
C ASN A 222 7.96 17.09 -2.25
N PHE A 223 8.67 16.95 -3.36
CA PHE A 223 9.80 16.05 -3.47
C PHE A 223 10.96 16.51 -2.59
N LYS A 224 11.39 15.68 -1.64
CA LYS A 224 12.47 16.02 -0.70
C LYS A 224 13.68 15.11 -0.84
N GLN A 225 13.54 13.97 -1.50
CA GLN A 225 14.57 12.93 -1.60
C GLN A 225 14.28 11.99 -2.78
N GLY A 226 15.32 11.53 -3.47
CA GLY A 226 15.19 10.54 -4.55
C GLY A 226 16.36 10.59 -5.51
N THR A 227 16.40 9.58 -6.37
CA THR A 227 17.35 9.41 -7.47
C THR A 227 16.58 9.31 -8.78
N TYR A 228 17.06 9.96 -9.82
CA TYR A 228 16.46 9.84 -11.16
C TYR A 228 17.53 9.83 -12.25
N GLN A 229 17.37 8.89 -13.18
CA GLN A 229 18.23 8.78 -14.35
C GLN A 229 17.47 9.26 -15.59
N PHE A 230 18.12 10.08 -16.40
CA PHE A 230 17.55 10.57 -17.65
C PHE A 230 18.60 10.64 -18.75
N LYS A 231 18.11 10.61 -19.98
CA LYS A 231 18.93 10.77 -21.18
C LYS A 231 19.16 12.27 -21.43
N LEU A 232 20.41 12.67 -21.62
CA LEU A 232 20.72 14.07 -21.92
C LEU A 232 20.18 14.47 -23.31
N PRO A 233 19.49 15.62 -23.41
CA PRO A 233 19.07 16.16 -24.70
C PRO A 233 20.27 16.40 -25.61
N GLY A 234 20.14 16.04 -26.89
CA GLY A 234 21.22 16.22 -27.89
C GLY A 234 22.32 15.15 -27.89
N SER A 235 22.24 14.15 -27.02
CA SER A 235 23.16 13.00 -26.98
C SER A 235 22.41 11.68 -27.16
N SER A 236 22.87 10.86 -28.12
CA SER A 236 22.23 9.56 -28.36
C SER A 236 22.48 8.53 -27.26
N ASN A 237 23.60 8.65 -26.52
CA ASN A 237 24.07 7.61 -25.59
C ASN A 237 24.60 8.13 -24.24
N THR A 238 24.29 9.36 -23.84
CA THR A 238 24.72 9.88 -22.54
C THR A 238 23.52 9.92 -21.60
N HIS A 239 23.67 9.25 -20.46
CA HIS A 239 22.69 9.29 -19.36
C HIS A 239 23.32 10.07 -18.19
N ALA A 240 22.50 10.80 -17.49
CA ALA A 240 22.86 11.45 -16.23
C ALA A 240 22.02 10.90 -15.10
N THR A 241 22.63 10.65 -13.96
CA THR A 241 21.95 10.29 -12.71
C THR A 241 22.02 11.49 -11.77
N ILE A 242 20.87 11.92 -11.27
CA ILE A 242 20.74 12.97 -10.27
C ILE A 242 20.21 12.40 -8.97
N GLU A 243 20.69 12.95 -7.85
CA GLU A 243 20.29 12.57 -6.50
C GLU A 243 19.96 13.82 -5.65
N ASN A 244 19.53 13.59 -4.41
CA ASN A 244 19.17 14.66 -3.46
C ASN A 244 18.16 15.65 -4.05
N ILE A 245 17.21 15.11 -4.81
CA ILE A 245 16.26 15.90 -5.57
C ILE A 245 15.31 16.63 -4.61
N LYS A 246 15.24 17.95 -4.74
CA LYS A 246 14.24 18.79 -4.08
C LYS A 246 13.42 19.47 -5.16
N ALA A 247 12.12 19.29 -5.15
CA ALA A 247 11.25 19.89 -6.13
C ALA A 247 10.08 20.64 -5.47
N ARG A 248 9.66 21.71 -6.12
CA ARG A 248 8.42 22.45 -5.81
C ARG A 248 7.68 22.71 -7.09
N THR A 249 6.39 22.43 -7.06
CA THR A 249 5.50 22.70 -8.18
C THR A 249 4.49 23.79 -7.80
N LYS A 250 4.35 24.77 -8.69
CA LYS A 250 3.31 25.81 -8.58
C LYS A 250 2.35 25.65 -9.73
N TYR A 251 1.08 25.68 -9.41
CA TYR A 251 0.00 25.59 -10.38
C TYR A 251 -0.62 26.95 -10.62
N LYS A 252 -0.93 27.22 -11.89
CA LYS A 252 -1.72 28.38 -12.31
C LYS A 252 -2.86 27.89 -13.20
N MET A 253 -4.09 28.13 -12.76
CA MET A 253 -5.26 27.90 -13.61
C MET A 253 -5.37 29.02 -14.62
N GLU A 254 -5.56 28.67 -15.88
CA GLU A 254 -5.76 29.58 -16.98
C GLU A 254 -6.93 29.09 -17.86
N GLY A 255 -7.38 29.94 -18.79
CA GLY A 255 -8.54 29.64 -19.61
C GLY A 255 -9.85 30.07 -18.96
N ASN A 256 -10.96 29.52 -19.43
CA ASN A 256 -12.31 29.80 -18.94
C ASN A 256 -12.98 28.49 -18.44
N SER A 257 -14.16 28.61 -17.85
CA SER A 257 -14.91 27.45 -17.31
C SER A 257 -15.27 26.38 -18.36
N LYS A 258 -15.27 26.72 -19.67
CA LYS A 258 -15.51 25.76 -20.77
C LYS A 258 -14.22 25.07 -21.25
N HIS A 259 -13.08 25.76 -21.14
CA HIS A 259 -11.77 25.27 -21.58
C HIS A 259 -10.72 25.64 -20.51
N PRO A 260 -10.80 25.03 -19.32
CA PRO A 260 -9.78 25.23 -18.30
C PRO A 260 -8.51 24.49 -18.68
N PHE A 261 -7.36 25.12 -18.43
CA PHE A 261 -6.07 24.42 -18.46
C PHE A 261 -5.21 24.85 -17.27
N VAL A 262 -4.32 23.95 -16.89
CA VAL A 262 -3.46 24.12 -15.73
C VAL A 262 -2.02 24.19 -16.18
N ASN A 263 -1.36 25.33 -15.90
CA ASN A 263 0.08 25.45 -16.05
C ASN A 263 0.77 24.99 -14.78
N ALA A 264 1.63 23.98 -14.87
CA ALA A 264 2.48 23.53 -13.79
C ALA A 264 3.90 24.05 -14.00
N HIS A 265 4.38 24.89 -13.08
CA HIS A 265 5.77 25.34 -13.05
C HIS A 265 6.54 24.53 -12.02
N ILE A 266 7.46 23.67 -12.50
CA ILE A 266 8.23 22.76 -11.67
C ILE A 266 9.66 23.30 -11.53
N GLN A 267 10.08 23.56 -10.31
CA GLN A 267 11.44 23.94 -9.97
C GLN A 267 12.14 22.78 -9.29
N VAL A 268 13.21 22.28 -9.91
CA VAL A 268 13.98 21.13 -9.40
C VAL A 268 15.38 21.61 -9.02
N LYS A 269 15.85 21.19 -7.84
CA LYS A 269 17.26 21.27 -7.41
C LYS A 269 17.73 19.86 -7.12
N ALA A 270 18.87 19.48 -7.69
CA ALA A 270 19.45 18.15 -7.54
C ALA A 270 20.95 18.20 -7.68
N GLU A 271 21.63 17.15 -7.26
CA GLU A 271 23.06 16.93 -7.42
C GLU A 271 23.29 15.91 -8.51
N ILE A 272 24.24 16.20 -9.43
CA ILE A 272 24.61 15.25 -10.48
C ILE A 272 25.65 14.31 -9.88
N GLN A 273 25.33 13.01 -9.87
CA GLN A 273 26.22 11.98 -9.33
C GLN A 273 27.05 11.29 -10.42
N GLU A 274 26.45 11.05 -11.56
CA GLU A 274 27.09 10.25 -12.59
C GLU A 274 26.70 10.69 -14.00
N PHE A 275 27.68 10.62 -14.92
CA PHE A 275 27.48 10.67 -16.35
C PHE A 275 27.99 9.41 -17.00
N THR A 276 27.12 8.66 -17.66
CA THR A 276 27.53 7.50 -18.43
C THR A 276 27.70 7.89 -19.90
N LYS A 277 28.93 8.00 -20.35
CA LYS A 277 29.26 8.17 -21.77
C LYS A 277 29.52 6.79 -22.34
N THR A 278 28.65 6.29 -23.20
CA THR A 278 28.94 5.05 -23.94
C THR A 278 30.10 5.37 -24.89
N LYS A 279 31.31 4.88 -24.62
CA LYS A 279 32.38 4.86 -25.60
C LYS A 279 31.91 3.96 -26.75
N ASN A 280 31.80 4.50 -27.94
CA ASN A 280 31.82 3.68 -29.16
C ASN A 280 33.16 2.93 -29.18
N LEU A 281 33.12 1.63 -28.90
CA LEU A 281 34.26 0.73 -28.97
C LEU A 281 34.71 0.47 -30.45
N ASP A 282 34.08 1.13 -31.42
CA ASP A 282 34.27 0.86 -32.82
C ASP A 282 35.23 1.86 -33.54
N ASN A 283 36.09 2.56 -32.80
CA ASN A 283 37.13 3.37 -33.42
C ASN A 283 38.48 3.22 -32.69
N PRO A 284 39.32 2.23 -33.09
CA PRO A 284 40.71 2.19 -32.68
C PRO A 284 41.47 3.23 -33.55
N LYS A 285 41.81 4.35 -32.96
CA LYS A 285 42.93 5.20 -33.36
C LYS A 285 43.78 5.58 -32.21
#